data_3497ef384aa637b40437b66101f8580a
#
_entry.id   3497ef384aa637b40437b66101f8580a
#
_cell.length_a   1.000
_cell.length_b   1.000
_cell.length_c   1.000
_cell.angle_alpha   90.00
_cell.angle_beta   90.00
_cell.angle_gamma   90.00
#
_symmetry.space_group_name_H-M   'P 1'
#
loop_
_entity.id
_entity.type
_entity.pdbx_description
1 polymer ?
#
loop_
_entity_poly.entity_id
_entity_poly.type
_entity_poly.pdbx_seq_one_letter_code
_entity_poly.pdbx_strand_id
1 'polypeptide(L)'
;MKEKIIQGGIVNGEKMLVCPTWEDEFQKAIHKTGGCFRISMDYSAVDVSWWKELEKIAGKYGYTLDSESLEIIQEYVQKYKKYENHFWEYGKKIITFEQFSRMLSKKAGIQPKEAKEYVVANLQNLEHKEILEALLFSLQLIKSEKGLEGTQWTKPTCDFIKKEFEKMIVNGEY
;
A
#
# COMPACT_ATOMS: atom_id res chain seq x y z
N MET A 1 3.86 -30.59 -14.44
CA MET A 1 4.01 -29.90 -13.14
C MET A 1 3.68 -28.43 -13.37
N LYS A 2 2.84 -27.84 -12.52
CA LYS A 2 2.53 -26.40 -12.64
C LYS A 2 3.73 -25.57 -12.14
N GLU A 3 4.14 -24.60 -12.93
CA GLU A 3 5.30 -23.77 -12.61
C GLU A 3 4.99 -22.81 -11.46
N LYS A 4 5.89 -22.74 -10.49
CA LYS A 4 5.83 -21.82 -9.34
C LYS A 4 6.53 -20.50 -9.68
N ILE A 5 5.94 -19.74 -10.62
CA ILE A 5 6.51 -18.48 -11.13
C ILE A 5 5.54 -17.35 -10.88
N ILE A 6 6.03 -16.27 -10.26
CA ILE A 6 5.37 -14.98 -10.16
C ILE A 6 5.81 -14.16 -11.36
N GLN A 7 4.86 -13.66 -12.13
CA GLN A 7 5.12 -12.96 -13.38
C GLN A 7 4.86 -11.45 -13.22
N GLY A 8 5.63 -10.64 -13.91
CA GLY A 8 5.27 -9.24 -14.13
C GLY A 8 4.12 -9.13 -15.13
N GLY A 9 3.28 -8.14 -14.98
CA GLY A 9 2.18 -7.91 -15.92
C GLY A 9 1.48 -6.58 -15.71
N ILE A 10 0.62 -6.23 -16.66
CA ILE A 10 -0.23 -5.05 -16.60
C ILE A 10 -1.65 -5.50 -16.27
N VAL A 11 -2.18 -5.01 -15.16
CA VAL A 11 -3.53 -5.31 -14.70
C VAL A 11 -4.25 -3.98 -14.46
N ASN A 12 -5.37 -3.77 -15.14
CA ASN A 12 -6.12 -2.51 -15.09
C ASN A 12 -5.25 -1.26 -15.39
N GLY A 13 -4.30 -1.37 -16.33
CA GLY A 13 -3.39 -0.29 -16.71
C GLY A 13 -2.20 -0.07 -15.77
N GLU A 14 -2.07 -0.85 -14.70
CA GLU A 14 -0.98 -0.75 -13.72
C GLU A 14 -0.03 -1.95 -13.81
N LYS A 15 1.28 -1.69 -13.64
CA LYS A 15 2.28 -2.75 -13.52
C LYS A 15 2.13 -3.43 -12.17
N MET A 16 1.89 -4.74 -12.18
CA MET A 16 1.63 -5.54 -11.00
C MET A 16 2.39 -6.87 -11.03
N LEU A 17 2.43 -7.53 -9.88
CA LEU A 17 3.01 -8.86 -9.73
C LEU A 17 1.88 -9.89 -9.78
N VAL A 18 1.89 -10.76 -10.79
CA VAL A 18 0.84 -11.73 -11.06
C VAL A 18 1.22 -13.08 -10.51
N CYS A 19 0.44 -13.57 -9.57
CA CYS A 19 0.68 -14.79 -8.82
C CYS A 19 -0.32 -15.89 -9.23
N PRO A 20 0.13 -17.13 -9.51
CA PRO A 20 -0.77 -18.25 -9.73
C PRO A 20 -1.50 -18.63 -8.42
N THR A 21 -2.76 -19.07 -8.54
CA THR A 21 -3.66 -19.33 -7.39
C THR A 21 -4.01 -20.81 -7.19
N TRP A 22 -3.29 -21.72 -7.83
CA TRP A 22 -3.57 -23.15 -7.76
C TRP A 22 -3.12 -23.81 -6.45
N GLU A 23 -2.30 -23.15 -5.63
CA GLU A 23 -1.86 -23.63 -4.31
C GLU A 23 -2.54 -22.82 -3.20
N ASP A 24 -3.50 -23.43 -2.51
CA ASP A 24 -4.36 -22.77 -1.54
C ASP A 24 -3.60 -22.02 -0.43
N GLU A 25 -2.55 -22.63 0.11
CA GLU A 25 -1.78 -22.01 1.21
C GLU A 25 -0.98 -20.78 0.73
N PHE A 26 -0.42 -20.83 -0.46
CA PHE A 26 0.23 -19.69 -1.08
C PHE A 26 -0.79 -18.59 -1.36
N GLN A 27 -1.94 -18.93 -1.95
CA GLN A 27 -3.02 -17.98 -2.21
C GLN A 27 -3.50 -17.30 -0.93
N LYS A 28 -3.76 -18.04 0.14
CA LYS A 28 -4.14 -17.45 1.43
C LYS A 28 -3.06 -16.52 1.98
N ALA A 29 -1.79 -16.87 1.82
CA ALA A 29 -0.68 -16.05 2.29
C ALA A 29 -0.59 -14.71 1.54
N ILE A 30 -0.69 -14.70 0.21
CA ILE A 30 -0.64 -13.45 -0.58
C ILE A 30 -1.87 -12.57 -0.35
N HIS A 31 -3.06 -13.16 -0.13
CA HIS A 31 -4.27 -12.37 0.17
C HIS A 31 -4.23 -11.67 1.54
N LYS A 32 -3.39 -12.12 2.47
CA LYS A 32 -3.17 -11.43 3.75
C LYS A 32 -2.36 -10.14 3.62
N THR A 33 -1.69 -9.91 2.49
CA THR A 33 -0.90 -8.69 2.28
C THR A 33 -1.75 -7.41 2.21
N GLY A 34 -3.03 -7.52 1.88
CA GLY A 34 -3.91 -6.37 1.71
C GLY A 34 -3.74 -5.63 0.37
N GLY A 35 -2.69 -5.94 -0.40
CA GLY A 35 -2.46 -5.42 -1.76
C GLY A 35 -2.77 -6.43 -2.86
N CYS A 36 -3.42 -7.53 -2.52
CA CYS A 36 -3.73 -8.64 -3.41
C CYS A 36 -5.21 -8.67 -3.76
N PHE A 37 -5.53 -8.86 -5.03
CA PHE A 37 -6.90 -9.12 -5.49
C PHE A 37 -6.91 -10.17 -6.61
N ARG A 38 -8.02 -10.88 -6.71
CA ARG A 38 -8.18 -11.93 -7.72
C ARG A 38 -8.50 -11.32 -9.08
N ILE A 39 -7.78 -11.72 -10.13
CA ILE A 39 -7.99 -11.27 -11.51
C ILE A 39 -8.62 -12.33 -12.41
N SER A 40 -8.44 -13.62 -12.06
CA SER A 40 -9.08 -14.75 -12.75
C SER A 40 -9.18 -15.94 -11.80
N MET A 41 -9.67 -17.08 -12.29
CA MET A 41 -9.69 -18.32 -11.51
C MET A 41 -8.28 -18.80 -11.18
N ASP A 42 -7.31 -18.58 -12.05
CA ASP A 42 -5.96 -19.12 -11.96
C ASP A 42 -4.91 -18.10 -11.44
N TYR A 43 -5.25 -16.80 -11.37
CA TYR A 43 -4.31 -15.76 -11.03
C TYR A 43 -4.87 -14.69 -10.10
N SER A 44 -3.99 -14.18 -9.24
CA SER A 44 -4.20 -12.98 -8.44
C SER A 44 -3.11 -11.97 -8.74
N ALA A 45 -3.44 -10.67 -8.65
CA ALA A 45 -2.48 -9.59 -8.76
C ALA A 45 -2.11 -9.06 -7.38
N VAL A 46 -0.84 -8.75 -7.19
CA VAL A 46 -0.31 -8.10 -5.98
C VAL A 46 0.27 -6.75 -6.38
N ASP A 47 -0.13 -5.70 -5.67
CA ASP A 47 0.45 -4.37 -5.85
C ASP A 47 1.95 -4.41 -5.58
N VAL A 48 2.74 -3.74 -6.43
CA VAL A 48 4.20 -3.78 -6.36
C VAL A 48 4.76 -3.21 -5.05
N SER A 49 4.01 -2.36 -4.35
CA SER A 49 4.40 -1.85 -3.03
C SER A 49 4.57 -2.96 -1.96
N TRP A 50 3.99 -4.14 -2.21
CA TRP A 50 4.08 -5.32 -1.34
C TRP A 50 5.19 -6.30 -1.75
N TRP A 51 6.10 -5.88 -2.60
CA TRP A 51 7.12 -6.77 -3.16
C TRP A 51 8.00 -7.46 -2.10
N LYS A 52 8.35 -6.77 -1.01
CA LYS A 52 9.18 -7.35 0.08
C LYS A 52 8.45 -8.48 0.80
N GLU A 53 7.18 -8.27 1.10
CA GLU A 53 6.31 -9.28 1.73
C GLU A 53 6.08 -10.45 0.76
N LEU A 54 5.87 -10.15 -0.51
CA LEU A 54 5.67 -11.17 -1.55
C LEU A 54 6.93 -12.04 -1.74
N GLU A 55 8.13 -11.44 -1.76
CA GLU A 55 9.38 -12.22 -1.82
C GLU A 55 9.53 -13.21 -0.66
N LYS A 56 9.20 -12.79 0.56
CA LYS A 56 9.23 -13.66 1.74
C LYS A 56 8.25 -14.83 1.60
N ILE A 57 7.04 -14.54 1.14
CA ILE A 57 6.01 -15.56 0.91
C ILE A 57 6.44 -16.49 -0.22
N ALA A 58 6.94 -15.95 -1.34
CA ALA A 58 7.43 -16.74 -2.47
C ALA A 58 8.53 -17.69 -2.05
N GLY A 59 9.54 -17.22 -1.31
CA GLY A 59 10.61 -18.04 -0.78
C GLY A 59 10.12 -19.20 0.10
N LYS A 60 9.12 -18.92 0.96
CA LYS A 60 8.53 -19.95 1.83
C LYS A 60 7.83 -21.08 1.06
N TYR A 61 7.17 -20.75 -0.04
CA TYR A 61 6.39 -21.71 -0.83
C TYR A 61 7.10 -22.21 -2.09
N GLY A 62 8.37 -21.82 -2.30
CA GLY A 62 9.19 -22.24 -3.42
C GLY A 62 8.81 -21.59 -4.75
N TYR A 63 8.25 -20.39 -4.73
CA TYR A 63 7.99 -19.59 -5.92
C TYR A 63 9.21 -18.73 -6.28
N THR A 64 9.38 -18.49 -7.57
CA THR A 64 10.40 -17.59 -8.13
C THR A 64 9.74 -16.44 -8.86
N LEU A 65 10.44 -15.32 -8.99
CA LEU A 65 10.02 -14.17 -9.77
C LEU A 65 10.66 -14.24 -11.16
N ASP A 66 9.90 -13.98 -12.21
CA ASP A 66 10.43 -13.88 -13.55
C ASP A 66 11.19 -12.56 -13.78
N SER A 67 11.82 -12.40 -14.95
CA SER A 67 12.58 -11.19 -15.28
C SER A 67 11.71 -9.93 -15.31
N GLU A 68 10.49 -10.03 -15.81
CA GLU A 68 9.55 -8.90 -15.89
C GLU A 68 9.10 -8.44 -14.49
N SER A 69 8.82 -9.37 -13.59
CA SER A 69 8.48 -9.01 -12.20
C SER A 69 9.64 -8.34 -11.49
N LEU A 70 10.89 -8.79 -11.71
CA LEU A 70 12.09 -8.15 -11.16
C LEU A 70 12.30 -6.75 -11.72
N GLU A 71 12.06 -6.52 -13.01
CA GLU A 71 12.13 -5.18 -13.63
C GLU A 71 11.07 -4.25 -13.02
N ILE A 72 9.84 -4.70 -12.86
CA ILE A 72 8.75 -3.92 -12.24
C ILE A 72 9.13 -3.52 -10.80
N ILE A 73 9.69 -4.44 -10.02
CA ILE A 73 10.16 -4.17 -8.66
C ILE A 73 11.29 -3.14 -8.68
N GLN A 74 12.26 -3.30 -9.58
CA GLN A 74 13.40 -2.39 -9.70
C GLN A 74 12.97 -0.97 -10.06
N GLU A 75 12.08 -0.80 -11.04
CA GLU A 75 11.52 0.50 -11.41
C GLU A 75 10.83 1.16 -10.22
N TYR A 76 10.03 0.39 -9.49
CA TYR A 76 9.34 0.85 -8.29
C TYR A 76 10.31 1.31 -7.20
N VAL A 77 11.32 0.50 -6.89
CA VAL A 77 12.33 0.83 -5.87
C VAL A 77 13.09 2.10 -6.26
N GLN A 78 13.51 2.24 -7.51
CA GLN A 78 14.21 3.44 -7.99
C GLN A 78 13.36 4.69 -7.87
N LYS A 79 12.07 4.61 -8.23
CA LYS A 79 11.15 5.74 -8.15
C LYS A 79 10.99 6.28 -6.73
N TYR A 80 10.95 5.41 -5.73
CA TYR A 80 10.67 5.78 -4.33
C TYR A 80 11.89 5.73 -3.41
N LYS A 81 13.09 5.44 -3.93
CA LYS A 81 14.32 5.29 -3.15
C LYS A 81 14.60 6.47 -2.20
N LYS A 82 14.38 7.69 -2.68
CA LYS A 82 14.61 8.91 -1.88
C LYS A 82 13.67 9.06 -0.68
N TYR A 83 12.55 8.35 -0.67
CA TYR A 83 11.57 8.37 0.43
C TYR A 83 11.72 7.18 1.39
N GLU A 84 12.66 6.27 1.14
CA GLU A 84 12.84 5.03 1.90
C GLU A 84 13.14 5.30 3.38
N ASN A 85 13.80 6.42 3.69
CA ASN A 85 14.14 6.83 5.04
C ASN A 85 13.12 7.78 5.69
N HIS A 86 12.03 8.11 4.99
CA HIS A 86 10.97 8.92 5.58
C HIS A 86 10.07 8.06 6.47
N PHE A 87 9.82 8.56 7.66
CA PHE A 87 8.96 7.88 8.63
C PHE A 87 8.27 8.90 9.56
N TRP A 88 7.20 8.44 10.19
CA TRP A 88 6.47 9.19 11.22
C TRP A 88 6.42 8.37 12.50
N GLU A 89 6.50 9.05 13.64
CA GLU A 89 6.47 8.42 14.97
C GLU A 89 5.09 8.56 15.60
N TYR A 90 4.62 7.47 16.21
CA TYR A 90 3.45 7.44 17.06
C TYR A 90 3.79 6.64 18.34
N GLY A 91 4.06 7.35 19.44
CA GLY A 91 4.58 6.72 20.65
C GLY A 91 5.89 5.98 20.38
N LYS A 92 5.89 4.67 20.58
CA LYS A 92 7.04 3.79 20.26
C LYS A 92 6.96 3.16 18.87
N LYS A 93 5.91 3.45 18.10
CA LYS A 93 5.69 2.90 16.75
C LYS A 93 6.27 3.83 15.71
N ILE A 94 6.97 3.25 14.75
CA ILE A 94 7.51 3.94 13.59
C ILE A 94 6.71 3.48 12.38
N ILE A 95 6.15 4.42 11.63
CA ILE A 95 5.39 4.17 10.40
C ILE A 95 6.22 4.67 9.22
N THR A 96 6.59 3.76 8.33
CA THR A 96 7.37 4.08 7.14
C THR A 96 6.52 4.79 6.07
N PHE A 97 7.17 5.41 5.09
CA PHE A 97 6.52 6.00 3.93
C PHE A 97 5.55 5.03 3.24
N GLU A 98 5.97 3.78 3.05
CA GLU A 98 5.12 2.72 2.49
C GLU A 98 3.87 2.46 3.32
N GLN A 99 4.04 2.26 4.60
CA GLN A 99 2.95 1.99 5.52
C GLN A 99 1.99 3.18 5.61
N PHE A 100 2.51 4.40 5.67
CA PHE A 100 1.72 5.63 5.66
C PHE A 100 0.85 5.71 4.39
N SER A 101 1.45 5.50 3.22
CA SER A 101 0.74 5.53 1.94
C SER A 101 -0.35 4.45 1.86
N ARG A 102 -0.11 3.26 2.40
CA ARG A 102 -1.11 2.19 2.49
C ARG A 102 -2.28 2.56 3.40
N MET A 103 -2.00 3.13 4.57
CA MET A 103 -3.04 3.60 5.49
C MET A 103 -3.91 4.66 4.83
N LEU A 104 -3.28 5.61 4.12
CA LEU A 104 -3.98 6.66 3.39
C LEU A 104 -4.85 6.08 2.26
N SER A 105 -4.32 5.15 1.48
CA SER A 105 -5.06 4.44 0.42
C SER A 105 -6.32 3.78 0.98
N LYS A 106 -6.19 3.03 2.06
CA LYS A 106 -7.32 2.35 2.71
C LYS A 106 -8.38 3.31 3.21
N LYS A 107 -7.98 4.38 3.89
CA LYS A 107 -8.92 5.34 4.50
C LYS A 107 -9.56 6.30 3.50
N ALA A 108 -8.83 6.69 2.46
CA ALA A 108 -9.34 7.56 1.41
C ALA A 108 -10.10 6.81 0.31
N GLY A 109 -9.99 5.49 0.25
CA GLY A 109 -10.59 4.68 -0.81
C GLY A 109 -9.98 4.94 -2.19
N ILE A 110 -8.70 5.28 -2.25
CA ILE A 110 -7.94 5.54 -3.48
C ILE A 110 -6.92 4.42 -3.74
N GLN A 111 -6.43 4.37 -4.97
CA GLN A 111 -5.41 3.37 -5.33
C GLN A 111 -4.09 3.63 -4.59
N PRO A 112 -3.31 2.59 -4.23
CA PRO A 112 -2.02 2.74 -3.55
C PRO A 112 -1.05 3.67 -4.28
N LYS A 113 -1.02 3.64 -5.60
CA LYS A 113 -0.22 4.56 -6.43
C LYS A 113 -0.64 6.01 -6.25
N GLU A 114 -1.94 6.29 -6.31
CA GLU A 114 -2.50 7.61 -6.09
C GLU A 114 -2.19 8.14 -4.68
N ALA A 115 -2.34 7.30 -3.66
CA ALA A 115 -1.99 7.65 -2.28
C ALA A 115 -0.52 8.06 -2.15
N LYS A 116 0.40 7.34 -2.79
CA LYS A 116 1.83 7.69 -2.82
C LYS A 116 2.10 9.02 -3.50
N GLU A 117 1.44 9.29 -4.61
CA GLU A 117 1.57 10.55 -5.33
C GLU A 117 1.13 11.73 -4.46
N TYR A 118 0.04 11.59 -3.71
CA TYR A 118 -0.38 12.59 -2.72
C TYR A 118 0.66 12.80 -1.62
N VAL A 119 1.19 11.73 -1.04
CA VAL A 119 2.21 11.83 0.02
C VAL A 119 3.46 12.50 -0.52
N VAL A 120 3.94 12.10 -1.70
CA VAL A 120 5.13 12.70 -2.34
C VAL A 120 4.93 14.19 -2.62
N ALA A 121 3.78 14.57 -3.19
CA ALA A 121 3.50 15.95 -3.55
C ALA A 121 3.43 16.88 -2.33
N ASN A 122 3.04 16.34 -1.17
CA ASN A 122 2.80 17.10 0.06
C ASN A 122 3.78 16.78 1.19
N LEU A 123 4.87 16.04 0.90
CA LEU A 123 5.79 15.55 1.91
C LEU A 123 6.36 16.66 2.80
N GLN A 124 6.70 17.81 2.24
CA GLN A 124 7.22 18.96 2.98
C GLN A 124 6.24 19.47 4.04
N ASN A 125 4.93 19.39 3.75
CA ASN A 125 3.88 19.81 4.67
C ASN A 125 3.61 18.74 5.76
N LEU A 126 4.02 17.51 5.53
CA LEU A 126 3.77 16.35 6.41
C LEU A 126 4.97 16.01 7.29
N GLU A 127 6.18 16.34 6.85
CA GLU A 127 7.45 15.90 7.41
C GLU A 127 7.63 16.19 8.91
N HIS A 128 7.11 17.31 9.37
CA HIS A 128 7.25 17.77 10.76
C HIS A 128 5.99 17.59 11.61
N LYS A 129 5.00 16.85 11.11
CA LYS A 129 3.74 16.61 11.81
C LYS A 129 3.70 15.23 12.42
N GLU A 130 2.94 15.09 13.49
CA GLU A 130 2.57 13.77 13.99
C GLU A 130 1.78 13.00 12.95
N ILE A 131 1.93 11.68 12.94
CA ILE A 131 1.33 10.82 11.91
C ILE A 131 -0.18 11.02 11.78
N LEU A 132 -0.91 11.17 12.88
CA LEU A 132 -2.36 11.34 12.85
C LEU A 132 -2.77 12.67 12.23
N GLU A 133 -2.04 13.75 12.50
CA GLU A 133 -2.27 15.06 11.89
C GLU A 133 -1.93 15.03 10.40
N ALA A 134 -0.82 14.37 10.03
CA ALA A 134 -0.43 14.20 8.65
C ALA A 134 -1.47 13.42 7.84
N LEU A 135 -2.03 12.36 8.40
CA LEU A 135 -3.10 11.58 7.78
C LEU A 135 -4.37 12.41 7.58
N LEU A 136 -4.79 13.16 8.59
CA LEU A 136 -5.95 14.05 8.47
C LEU A 136 -5.77 15.13 7.42
N PHE A 137 -4.59 15.76 7.39
CA PHE A 137 -4.25 16.76 6.39
C PHE A 137 -4.29 16.17 4.97
N SER A 138 -3.68 15.00 4.78
CA SER A 138 -3.70 14.31 3.48
C SER A 138 -5.11 13.95 3.04
N LEU A 139 -5.96 13.49 3.95
CA LEU A 139 -7.37 13.21 3.64
C LEU A 139 -8.15 14.46 3.25
N GLN A 140 -7.89 15.61 3.88
CA GLN A 140 -8.50 16.88 3.50
C GLN A 140 -8.13 17.29 2.08
N LEU A 141 -6.85 17.15 1.71
CA LEU A 141 -6.37 17.43 0.35
C LEU A 141 -7.05 16.55 -0.68
N ILE A 142 -7.08 15.24 -0.45
CA ILE A 142 -7.72 14.28 -1.35
C ILE A 142 -9.21 14.62 -1.51
N LYS A 143 -9.87 14.95 -0.43
CA LYS A 143 -11.28 15.29 -0.43
C LYS A 143 -11.58 16.56 -1.24
N SER A 144 -10.76 17.59 -1.07
CA SER A 144 -10.84 18.83 -1.84
C SER A 144 -10.65 18.59 -3.34
N GLU A 145 -9.60 17.89 -3.73
CA GLU A 145 -9.29 17.61 -5.14
C GLU A 145 -10.33 16.71 -5.83
N LYS A 146 -10.97 15.82 -5.09
CA LYS A 146 -12.02 14.94 -5.63
C LYS A 146 -13.43 15.57 -5.62
N GLY A 147 -13.57 16.85 -5.29
CA GLY A 147 -14.86 17.55 -5.23
C GLY A 147 -15.77 17.06 -4.11
N LEU A 148 -15.21 16.47 -3.07
CA LEU A 148 -15.93 16.00 -1.89
C LEU A 148 -16.06 17.09 -0.81
N GLU A 149 -15.95 18.36 -1.18
CA GLU A 149 -15.89 19.52 -0.29
C GLU A 149 -17.17 19.75 0.54
N GLY A 150 -18.32 19.25 0.08
CA GLY A 150 -19.58 19.34 0.81
C GLY A 150 -19.69 18.50 2.09
N THR A 151 -18.72 17.63 2.36
CA THR A 151 -18.68 16.84 3.59
C THR A 151 -17.96 17.61 4.68
N GLN A 152 -18.67 18.10 5.67
CA GLN A 152 -18.08 18.89 6.76
C GLN A 152 -17.10 18.05 7.58
N TRP A 153 -15.89 18.54 7.74
CA TRP A 153 -14.92 18.05 8.70
C TRP A 153 -15.23 18.64 10.08
N THR A 154 -16.26 18.13 10.70
CA THR A 154 -16.60 18.48 12.08
C THR A 154 -15.60 17.87 13.04
N LYS A 155 -15.48 18.48 14.24
CA LYS A 155 -14.62 17.91 15.29
C LYS A 155 -14.95 16.45 15.60
N PRO A 156 -16.23 16.02 15.72
CA PRO A 156 -16.59 14.62 15.90
C PRO A 156 -16.10 13.72 14.77
N THR A 157 -16.15 14.17 13.52
CA THR A 157 -15.64 13.43 12.36
C THR A 157 -14.13 13.26 12.43
N CYS A 158 -13.39 14.32 12.76
CA CYS A 158 -11.94 14.26 12.93
C CYS A 158 -11.56 13.31 14.08
N ASP A 159 -12.24 13.38 15.20
CA ASP A 159 -12.00 12.51 16.36
C ASP A 159 -12.29 11.04 16.02
N PHE A 160 -13.34 10.77 15.25
CA PHE A 160 -13.64 9.43 14.75
C PHE A 160 -12.51 8.90 13.85
N ILE A 161 -12.08 9.71 12.87
CA ILE A 161 -10.99 9.33 11.94
C ILE A 161 -9.69 9.09 12.70
N LYS A 162 -9.35 9.95 13.67
CA LYS A 162 -8.17 9.75 14.54
C LYS A 162 -8.22 8.40 15.24
N LYS A 163 -9.34 8.07 15.86
CA LYS A 163 -9.53 6.77 16.54
C LYS A 163 -9.38 5.58 15.60
N GLU A 164 -9.86 5.69 14.36
CA GLU A 164 -9.71 4.62 13.37
C GLU A 164 -8.25 4.43 12.96
N PHE A 165 -7.50 5.51 12.75
CA PHE A 165 -6.05 5.41 12.49
C PHE A 165 -5.28 4.88 13.70
N GLU A 166 -5.61 5.30 14.92
CA GLU A 166 -5.03 4.76 16.14
C GLU A 166 -5.23 3.24 16.23
N LYS A 167 -6.43 2.75 15.95
CA LYS A 167 -6.71 1.31 15.89
C LYS A 167 -5.83 0.60 14.86
N MET A 168 -5.69 1.16 13.66
CA MET A 168 -4.84 0.59 12.61
C MET A 168 -3.39 0.47 13.09
N ILE A 169 -2.86 1.52 13.73
CA ILE A 169 -1.48 1.55 14.24
C ILE A 169 -1.30 0.51 15.36
N VAL A 170 -2.22 0.46 16.31
CA VAL A 170 -2.16 -0.49 17.44
C VAL A 170 -2.26 -1.93 16.95
N ASN A 171 -3.15 -2.21 16.00
CA ASN A 171 -3.35 -3.56 15.46
C ASN A 171 -2.32 -3.98 14.40
N GLY A 172 -1.44 -3.07 13.99
CA GLY A 172 -0.47 -3.33 12.93
C GLY A 172 -1.11 -3.47 11.53
N GLU A 173 -2.23 -2.83 11.29
CA GLU A 173 -2.99 -2.85 10.03
C GLU A 173 -2.52 -1.75 9.05
N TYR A 174 -1.23 -1.76 8.69
CA TYR A 174 -0.62 -0.77 7.82
C TYR A 174 0.35 -1.37 6.81
#